data_e883235654a0de1f8f1dd7bd936f6804
#
_entry.id   e883235654a0de1f8f1dd7bd936f6804
#
_cell.length_a   1.000
_cell.length_b   1.000
_cell.length_c   1.000
_cell.angle_alpha   90.00
_cell.angle_beta   90.00
_cell.angle_gamma   90.00
#
_symmetry.space_group_name_H-M   'P 1'
#
loop_
_entity.id
_entity.type
_entity.pdbx_description
1 polymer ?
#
loop_
_entity_poly.entity_id
_entity_poly.type
_entity_poly.pdbx_seq_one_letter_code
_entity_poly.pdbx_strand_id
1 'polypeptide(L)'
;MVSPYQKIKSVIDKASQLPHVDKKTVEVFLRRLHEGKLIRDENPEDHFCVFFVPFYKETRQIFLGHHKKANDWIPPGGHIEQNETLIEAVKREAKEELGFEITNEKIELFNINSLDVSHPSRPCKIHHHVWYILFMNKFENFNHTQKEFYDAKWFSLKEALKRIRIPVYRKTIQKLLF
;
A
#
# COMPACT_ATOMS: atom_id res chain seq x y z
N MET A 1 -23.85 5.34 9.75
CA MET A 1 -22.63 5.13 8.90
C MET A 1 -21.41 5.05 9.80
N VAL A 2 -20.49 4.14 9.52
CA VAL A 2 -19.21 4.00 10.29
C VAL A 2 -18.28 5.14 9.88
N SER A 3 -17.72 5.87 10.84
CA SER A 3 -16.86 7.02 10.55
C SER A 3 -15.50 6.59 9.94
N PRO A 4 -14.79 7.45 9.20
CA PRO A 4 -13.44 7.17 8.71
C PRO A 4 -12.49 6.74 9.83
N TYR A 5 -12.57 7.38 10.99
CA TYR A 5 -11.83 7.00 12.19
C TYR A 5 -12.07 5.53 12.58
N GLN A 6 -13.34 5.11 12.67
CA GLN A 6 -13.67 3.74 13.06
C GLN A 6 -13.21 2.70 12.01
N LYS A 7 -13.27 3.06 10.72
CA LYS A 7 -12.79 2.21 9.63
C LYS A 7 -11.29 1.96 9.75
N ILE A 8 -10.49 3.03 9.93
CA ILE A 8 -9.02 2.93 10.08
C ILE A 8 -8.66 2.24 11.40
N LYS A 9 -9.34 2.59 12.50
CA LYS A 9 -9.12 1.92 13.80
C LYS A 9 -9.29 0.41 13.71
N SER A 10 -10.37 -0.06 13.09
CA SER A 10 -10.61 -1.50 12.89
C SER A 10 -9.47 -2.18 12.14
N VAL A 11 -8.86 -1.51 11.17
CA VAL A 11 -7.72 -2.04 10.42
C VAL A 11 -6.46 -2.07 11.28
N ILE A 12 -6.20 -1.03 12.09
CA ILE A 12 -5.07 -1.01 13.03
C ILE A 12 -5.21 -2.14 14.08
N ASP A 13 -6.42 -2.34 14.62
CA ASP A 13 -6.70 -3.41 15.57
C ASP A 13 -6.42 -4.79 14.94
N LYS A 14 -6.82 -5.01 13.69
CA LYS A 14 -6.49 -6.25 12.96
C LYS A 14 -5.00 -6.38 12.68
N ALA A 15 -4.32 -5.29 12.29
CA ALA A 15 -2.89 -5.29 12.05
C ALA A 15 -2.09 -5.62 13.31
N SER A 16 -2.56 -5.21 14.49
CA SER A 16 -1.92 -5.51 15.77
C SER A 16 -1.89 -7.01 16.12
N GLN A 17 -2.74 -7.81 15.46
CA GLN A 17 -2.79 -9.27 15.63
C GLN A 17 -1.86 -10.00 14.64
N LEU A 18 -1.29 -9.31 13.66
CA LEU A 18 -0.34 -9.90 12.72
C LEU A 18 1.00 -10.14 13.42
N PRO A 19 1.56 -11.37 13.36
CA PRO A 19 2.75 -11.74 14.15
C PRO A 19 4.01 -10.96 13.80
N HIS A 20 4.01 -10.32 12.65
CA HIS A 20 5.15 -9.57 12.13
C HIS A 20 4.98 -8.03 12.21
N VAL A 21 3.91 -7.55 12.83
CA VAL A 21 3.69 -6.13 13.13
C VAL A 21 4.09 -5.87 14.59
N ASP A 22 5.06 -5.02 14.79
CA ASP A 22 5.55 -4.70 16.14
C ASP A 22 4.67 -3.67 16.86
N LYS A 23 4.67 -3.71 18.19
CA LYS A 23 3.85 -2.84 19.04
C LYS A 23 4.14 -1.36 18.80
N LYS A 24 5.40 -0.98 18.57
CA LYS A 24 5.79 0.41 18.34
C LYS A 24 5.14 0.97 17.08
N THR A 25 5.08 0.17 16.01
CA THR A 25 4.37 0.54 14.78
C THR A 25 2.88 0.76 15.05
N VAL A 26 2.25 -0.12 15.81
CA VAL A 26 0.83 0.02 16.19
C VAL A 26 0.60 1.31 17.00
N GLU A 27 1.46 1.61 17.98
CA GLU A 27 1.38 2.82 18.80
C GLU A 27 1.50 4.10 17.95
N VAL A 28 2.41 4.12 16.97
CA VAL A 28 2.54 5.23 16.01
C VAL A 28 1.24 5.44 15.23
N PHE A 29 0.65 4.36 14.72
CA PHE A 29 -0.61 4.42 13.97
C PHE A 29 -1.79 4.87 14.83
N LEU A 30 -1.89 4.38 16.06
CA LEU A 30 -2.95 4.79 17.00
C LEU A 30 -2.81 6.28 17.38
N ARG A 31 -1.59 6.75 17.67
CA ARG A 31 -1.34 8.16 17.94
C ARG A 31 -1.77 9.03 16.75
N ARG A 32 -1.31 8.68 15.53
CA ARG A 32 -1.68 9.42 14.32
C ARG A 32 -3.19 9.40 14.07
N LEU A 33 -3.86 8.29 14.35
CA LEU A 33 -5.32 8.18 14.25
C LEU A 33 -6.03 9.16 15.20
N HIS A 34 -5.54 9.30 16.46
CA HIS A 34 -6.12 10.20 17.46
C HIS A 34 -5.96 11.67 17.12
N GLU A 35 -4.95 12.06 16.35
CA GLU A 35 -4.76 13.43 15.87
C GLU A 35 -5.84 13.89 14.89
N GLY A 36 -6.59 12.96 14.27
CA GLY A 36 -7.61 13.27 13.27
C GLY A 36 -7.00 13.74 11.95
N LYS A 37 -7.84 14.26 11.02
CA LYS A 37 -7.38 14.71 9.69
C LYS A 37 -6.57 13.62 8.99
N LEU A 38 -7.24 12.50 8.68
CA LEU A 38 -6.59 11.22 8.40
C LEU A 38 -6.15 11.06 6.94
N ILE A 39 -6.75 11.83 6.03
CA ILE A 39 -6.52 11.76 4.59
C ILE A 39 -5.71 12.96 4.09
N ARG A 40 -5.13 12.85 2.90
CA ARG A 40 -4.28 13.89 2.32
C ARG A 40 -4.97 15.25 2.20
N ASP A 41 -6.25 15.27 1.83
CA ASP A 41 -6.98 16.52 1.64
C ASP A 41 -7.22 17.27 2.95
N GLU A 42 -7.23 16.57 4.09
CA GLU A 42 -7.35 17.13 5.43
C GLU A 42 -5.98 17.49 6.04
N ASN A 43 -4.96 16.68 5.75
CA ASN A 43 -3.59 16.88 6.21
C ASN A 43 -2.60 16.49 5.10
N PRO A 44 -2.19 17.44 4.25
CA PRO A 44 -1.28 17.17 3.14
C PRO A 44 0.09 16.65 3.56
N GLU A 45 0.56 16.98 4.77
CA GLU A 45 1.89 16.62 5.23
C GLU A 45 1.97 15.22 5.82
N ASP A 46 0.92 14.78 6.53
CA ASP A 46 0.94 13.55 7.31
C ASP A 46 -0.42 12.84 7.26
N HIS A 47 -0.52 11.74 6.55
CA HIS A 47 -1.80 11.06 6.29
C HIS A 47 -1.63 9.57 6.01
N PHE A 48 -2.77 8.86 6.07
CA PHE A 48 -2.84 7.44 5.73
C PHE A 48 -2.90 7.24 4.21
N CYS A 49 -2.25 6.16 3.78
CA CYS A 49 -2.21 5.70 2.40
C CYS A 49 -2.46 4.19 2.34
N VAL A 50 -2.83 3.69 1.17
CA VAL A 50 -2.91 2.25 0.92
C VAL A 50 -1.84 1.82 -0.08
N PHE A 51 -1.28 0.63 0.16
CA PHE A 51 -0.55 -0.14 -0.84
C PHE A 51 -1.20 -1.50 -1.00
N PHE A 52 -1.16 -2.04 -2.20
CA PHE A 52 -1.55 -3.41 -2.44
C PHE A 52 -0.52 -4.12 -3.30
N VAL A 53 -0.30 -5.39 -2.99
CA VAL A 53 0.66 -6.24 -3.69
C VAL A 53 -0.12 -7.26 -4.49
N PRO A 54 -0.29 -7.08 -5.82
CA PRO A 54 -0.80 -8.15 -6.65
C PRO A 54 0.14 -9.36 -6.53
N PHE A 55 -0.38 -10.47 -6.05
CA PHE A 55 0.37 -11.68 -5.77
C PHE A 55 -0.25 -12.87 -6.49
N TYR A 56 0.51 -13.48 -7.39
CA TYR A 56 0.12 -14.71 -8.07
C TYR A 56 0.76 -15.90 -7.37
N LYS A 57 -0.08 -16.65 -6.65
CA LYS A 57 0.35 -17.67 -5.70
C LYS A 57 1.07 -18.85 -6.36
N GLU A 58 0.64 -19.27 -7.55
CA GLU A 58 1.19 -20.45 -8.23
C GLU A 58 2.68 -20.30 -8.56
N THR A 59 3.09 -19.12 -9.02
CA THR A 59 4.50 -18.84 -9.35
C THR A 59 5.22 -18.04 -8.29
N ARG A 60 4.52 -17.64 -7.20
CA ARG A 60 5.02 -16.77 -6.13
C ARG A 60 5.62 -15.47 -6.65
N GLN A 61 4.95 -14.87 -7.63
CA GLN A 61 5.34 -13.60 -8.22
C GLN A 61 4.49 -12.46 -7.69
N ILE A 62 5.09 -11.28 -7.61
CA ILE A 62 4.43 -10.02 -7.26
C ILE A 62 4.58 -9.02 -8.38
N PHE A 63 3.59 -8.13 -8.51
CA PHE A 63 3.65 -7.04 -9.47
C PHE A 63 4.15 -5.77 -8.81
N LEU A 64 5.13 -5.11 -9.44
CA LEU A 64 5.69 -3.83 -9.00
C LEU A 64 5.74 -2.86 -10.17
N GLY A 65 5.57 -1.57 -9.87
CA GLY A 65 5.80 -0.47 -10.80
C GLY A 65 7.09 0.27 -10.47
N HIS A 66 7.87 0.67 -11.49
CA HIS A 66 8.95 1.64 -11.35
C HIS A 66 8.33 3.03 -11.27
N HIS A 67 8.01 3.44 -10.06
CA HIS A 67 7.22 4.64 -9.80
C HIS A 67 8.03 5.92 -10.00
N LYS A 68 7.51 6.86 -10.81
CA LYS A 68 8.22 8.09 -11.21
C LYS A 68 8.61 8.98 -10.04
N LYS A 69 7.67 9.24 -9.12
CA LYS A 69 7.92 10.12 -7.97
C LYS A 69 8.84 9.50 -6.93
N ALA A 70 8.72 8.19 -6.69
CA ALA A 70 9.58 7.47 -5.75
C ALA A 70 10.94 7.13 -6.37
N ASN A 71 11.03 7.12 -7.71
CA ASN A 71 12.17 6.64 -8.47
C ASN A 71 12.66 5.26 -7.97
N ASP A 72 11.72 4.38 -7.66
CA ASP A 72 11.98 3.04 -7.11
C ASP A 72 10.91 2.07 -7.59
N TRP A 73 11.19 0.77 -7.50
CA TRP A 73 10.24 -0.29 -7.72
C TRP A 73 9.40 -0.49 -6.47
N ILE A 74 8.12 -0.16 -6.55
CA ILE A 74 7.18 -0.22 -5.42
C ILE A 74 5.87 -0.88 -5.85
N PRO A 75 5.11 -1.46 -4.91
CA PRO A 75 3.74 -1.88 -5.20
C PRO A 75 2.85 -0.69 -5.59
N PRO A 76 1.79 -0.93 -6.37
CA PRO A 76 0.77 0.06 -6.64
C PRO A 76 0.03 0.48 -5.36
N GLY A 77 -0.55 1.67 -5.41
CA GLY A 77 -1.31 2.24 -4.31
C GLY A 77 -1.20 3.75 -4.22
N GLY A 78 -1.96 4.37 -3.33
CA GLY A 78 -2.00 5.81 -3.22
C GLY A 78 -2.74 6.33 -2.00
N HIS A 79 -3.21 7.55 -2.12
CA HIS A 79 -3.88 8.25 -1.03
C HIS A 79 -5.33 7.79 -0.90
N ILE A 80 -5.85 7.86 0.31
CA ILE A 80 -7.27 7.63 0.58
C ILE A 80 -8.02 8.92 0.24
N GLU A 81 -9.11 8.82 -0.50
CA GLU A 81 -9.99 9.94 -0.82
C GLU A 81 -11.11 10.11 0.21
N GLN A 82 -11.80 11.24 0.14
CA GLN A 82 -12.89 11.54 1.06
C GLN A 82 -14.03 10.51 0.92
N ASN A 83 -14.50 10.02 2.05
CA ASN A 83 -15.56 9.02 2.16
C ASN A 83 -15.21 7.58 1.73
N GLU A 84 -14.00 7.32 1.23
CA GLU A 84 -13.55 5.97 0.92
C GLU A 84 -13.27 5.13 2.18
N THR A 85 -13.44 3.84 2.05
CA THR A 85 -12.78 2.84 2.89
C THR A 85 -11.40 2.53 2.32
N LEU A 86 -10.50 1.93 3.12
CA LEU A 86 -9.20 1.51 2.62
C LEU A 86 -9.30 0.49 1.47
N ILE A 87 -10.32 -0.39 1.50
CA ILE A 87 -10.56 -1.37 0.42
C ILE A 87 -11.08 -0.68 -0.85
N GLU A 88 -11.94 0.33 -0.72
CA GLU A 88 -12.38 1.13 -1.87
C GLU A 88 -11.21 1.89 -2.50
N ALA A 89 -10.32 2.47 -1.68
CA ALA A 89 -9.10 3.07 -2.18
C ALA A 89 -8.21 2.06 -2.94
N VAL A 90 -8.02 0.84 -2.41
CA VAL A 90 -7.30 -0.23 -3.13
C VAL A 90 -7.96 -0.55 -4.48
N LYS A 91 -9.30 -0.64 -4.53
CA LYS A 91 -10.03 -0.93 -5.77
C LYS A 91 -9.90 0.21 -6.79
N ARG A 92 -10.01 1.46 -6.34
CA ARG A 92 -9.84 2.64 -7.18
C ARG A 92 -8.42 2.70 -7.75
N GLU A 93 -7.40 2.57 -6.91
CA GLU A 93 -6.00 2.59 -7.34
C GLU A 93 -5.66 1.43 -8.30
N ALA A 94 -6.21 0.24 -8.09
CA ALA A 94 -6.04 -0.87 -9.02
C ALA A 94 -6.61 -0.56 -10.41
N LYS A 95 -7.75 0.12 -10.47
CA LYS A 95 -8.35 0.55 -11.72
C LYS A 95 -7.56 1.69 -12.39
N GLU A 96 -7.11 2.68 -11.60
CA GLU A 96 -6.39 3.85 -12.10
C GLU A 96 -4.96 3.52 -12.54
N GLU A 97 -4.23 2.77 -11.72
CA GLU A 97 -2.82 2.48 -11.97
C GLU A 97 -2.58 1.26 -12.86
N LEU A 98 -3.42 0.24 -12.75
CA LEU A 98 -3.24 -1.05 -13.45
C LEU A 98 -4.29 -1.32 -14.54
N GLY A 99 -5.33 -0.46 -14.67
CA GLY A 99 -6.48 -0.74 -15.54
C GLY A 99 -7.24 -2.01 -15.13
N PHE A 100 -7.11 -2.43 -13.86
CA PHE A 100 -7.65 -3.69 -13.36
C PHE A 100 -8.82 -3.46 -12.40
N GLU A 101 -9.98 -4.04 -12.73
CA GLU A 101 -11.16 -4.01 -11.89
C GLU A 101 -11.21 -5.24 -10.97
N ILE A 102 -11.06 -5.03 -9.67
CA ILE A 102 -11.11 -6.09 -8.65
C ILE A 102 -12.56 -6.51 -8.46
N THR A 103 -12.91 -7.74 -8.83
CA THR A 103 -14.26 -8.30 -8.73
C THR A 103 -14.37 -9.42 -7.70
N ASN A 104 -13.57 -10.47 -7.85
CA ASN A 104 -13.61 -11.69 -7.04
C ASN A 104 -12.26 -12.02 -6.38
N GLU A 105 -11.26 -11.18 -6.58
CA GLU A 105 -9.94 -11.36 -5.99
C GLU A 105 -9.99 -11.13 -4.48
N LYS A 106 -9.30 -11.99 -3.74
CA LYS A 106 -9.19 -11.86 -2.31
C LYS A 106 -8.22 -10.76 -1.95
N ILE A 107 -8.67 -9.82 -1.10
CA ILE A 107 -7.83 -8.75 -0.53
C ILE A 107 -7.62 -9.05 0.96
N GLU A 108 -6.37 -9.18 1.39
CA GLU A 108 -6.03 -9.43 2.80
C GLU A 108 -5.12 -8.34 3.34
N LEU A 109 -5.41 -7.88 4.56
CA LEU A 109 -4.51 -7.00 5.30
C LEU A 109 -3.20 -7.76 5.57
N PHE A 110 -2.08 -7.12 5.23
CA PHE A 110 -0.78 -7.75 5.28
C PHE A 110 0.19 -7.07 6.26
N ASN A 111 0.25 -5.76 6.26
CA ASN A 111 1.20 -5.02 7.08
C ASN A 111 0.75 -3.57 7.29
N ILE A 112 1.38 -2.90 8.25
CA ILE A 112 1.35 -1.44 8.40
C ILE A 112 2.78 -0.94 8.60
N ASN A 113 3.10 0.23 8.07
CA ASN A 113 4.37 0.93 8.33
C ASN A 113 4.26 2.42 8.03
N SER A 114 5.18 3.20 8.55
CA SER A 114 5.32 4.63 8.25
C SER A 114 6.62 4.89 7.50
N LEU A 115 6.60 5.86 6.61
CA LEU A 115 7.76 6.30 5.84
C LEU A 115 7.82 7.82 5.78
N ASP A 116 8.99 8.38 6.07
CA ASP A 116 9.32 9.76 5.72
C ASP A 116 9.51 9.85 4.19
N VAL A 117 8.63 10.61 3.55
CA VAL A 117 8.62 10.85 2.09
C VAL A 117 8.96 12.30 1.77
N SER A 118 9.49 13.03 2.74
CA SER A 118 9.79 14.47 2.64
C SER A 118 10.61 14.80 1.39
N HIS A 119 10.12 15.77 0.66
CA HIS A 119 10.80 16.29 -0.52
C HIS A 119 10.49 17.79 -0.66
N PRO A 120 11.47 18.67 -1.01
CA PRO A 120 11.27 20.11 -1.07
C PRO A 120 10.12 20.57 -1.98
N SER A 121 9.83 19.82 -3.04
CA SER A 121 8.78 20.16 -4.01
C SER A 121 7.42 19.54 -3.73
N ARG A 122 7.22 18.85 -2.60
CA ARG A 122 5.98 18.14 -2.30
C ARG A 122 5.49 18.45 -0.89
N PRO A 123 4.16 18.55 -0.69
CA PRO A 123 3.60 18.75 0.65
C PRO A 123 3.76 17.53 1.56
N CYS A 124 3.69 16.30 1.02
CA CYS A 124 3.75 15.07 1.78
C CYS A 124 5.10 14.91 2.48
N LYS A 125 5.07 14.67 3.80
CA LYS A 125 6.24 14.42 4.65
C LYS A 125 6.23 13.02 5.23
N ILE A 126 5.10 12.58 5.75
CA ILE A 126 4.96 11.24 6.34
C ILE A 126 3.76 10.53 5.71
N HIS A 127 3.98 9.33 5.25
CA HIS A 127 2.91 8.42 4.86
C HIS A 127 2.78 7.27 5.85
N HIS A 128 1.56 7.01 6.32
CA HIS A 128 1.19 5.85 7.12
C HIS A 128 0.52 4.83 6.22
N HIS A 129 1.29 3.86 5.73
CA HIS A 129 0.83 2.89 4.75
C HIS A 129 0.11 1.71 5.41
N VAL A 130 -1.07 1.41 4.92
CA VAL A 130 -1.76 0.14 5.16
C VAL A 130 -1.57 -0.74 3.93
N TRP A 131 -0.97 -1.90 4.13
CA TRP A 131 -0.59 -2.82 3.07
C TRP A 131 -1.56 -3.97 2.94
N TYR A 132 -1.97 -4.26 1.72
CA TYR A 132 -2.81 -5.39 1.39
C TYR A 132 -2.11 -6.32 0.41
N ILE A 133 -2.46 -7.61 0.46
CA ILE A 133 -2.16 -8.55 -0.62
C ILE A 133 -3.43 -8.68 -1.46
N LEU A 134 -3.29 -8.51 -2.76
CA LEU A 134 -4.31 -8.81 -3.75
C LEU A 134 -3.98 -10.17 -4.37
N PHE A 135 -4.67 -11.22 -3.93
CA PHE A 135 -4.46 -12.57 -4.46
C PHE A 135 -5.07 -12.69 -5.85
N MET A 136 -4.22 -12.88 -6.85
CA MET A 136 -4.63 -13.02 -8.23
C MET A 136 -5.11 -14.44 -8.51
N ASN A 137 -6.29 -14.57 -9.12
CA ASN A 137 -6.88 -15.85 -9.53
C ASN A 137 -6.20 -16.42 -10.79
N LYS A 138 -5.62 -15.55 -11.61
CA LYS A 138 -4.85 -15.88 -12.83
C LYS A 138 -3.74 -14.87 -13.03
N PHE A 139 -2.79 -15.19 -13.88
CA PHE A 139 -1.74 -14.25 -14.28
C PHE A 139 -2.35 -13.18 -15.19
N GLU A 140 -2.21 -11.92 -14.80
CA GLU A 140 -2.75 -10.77 -15.53
C GLU A 140 -1.65 -9.94 -16.17
N ASN A 141 -1.88 -9.53 -17.42
CA ASN A 141 -1.10 -8.48 -18.07
C ASN A 141 -1.80 -7.14 -17.82
N PHE A 142 -1.41 -6.47 -16.76
CA PHE A 142 -2.00 -5.18 -16.41
C PHE A 142 -1.67 -4.10 -17.45
N ASN A 143 -2.68 -3.29 -17.77
CA ASN A 143 -2.49 -2.08 -18.58
C ASN A 143 -2.16 -0.91 -17.66
N HIS A 144 -0.93 -0.88 -17.15
CA HIS A 144 -0.48 0.11 -16.17
C HIS A 144 -0.40 1.52 -16.77
N THR A 145 -0.71 2.52 -15.93
CA THR A 145 -0.66 3.92 -16.34
C THR A 145 0.77 4.44 -16.50
N GLN A 146 1.05 5.06 -17.62
CA GLN A 146 2.33 5.76 -17.83
C GLN A 146 2.42 7.11 -17.10
N LYS A 147 1.36 7.57 -16.44
CA LYS A 147 1.43 8.79 -15.61
C LYS A 147 2.26 8.56 -14.37
N GLU A 148 2.08 7.41 -13.70
CA GLU A 148 2.72 7.09 -12.41
C GLU A 148 3.98 6.23 -12.57
N PHE A 149 4.05 5.35 -13.57
CA PHE A 149 5.16 4.41 -13.74
C PHE A 149 5.97 4.66 -15.02
N TYR A 150 7.30 4.44 -14.94
CA TYR A 150 8.17 4.29 -16.11
C TYR A 150 8.03 2.91 -16.75
N ASP A 151 7.87 1.88 -15.90
CA ASP A 151 7.73 0.47 -16.28
C ASP A 151 7.00 -0.24 -15.15
N ALA A 152 6.29 -1.33 -15.44
CA ALA A 152 5.64 -2.13 -14.41
C ALA A 152 5.53 -3.58 -14.87
N LYS A 153 5.86 -4.53 -13.99
CA LYS A 153 5.89 -5.95 -14.34
C LYS A 153 5.91 -6.89 -13.14
N TRP A 154 5.72 -8.15 -13.43
CA TRP A 154 5.83 -9.25 -12.48
C TRP A 154 7.28 -9.60 -12.19
N PHE A 155 7.56 -9.89 -10.92
CA PHE A 155 8.86 -10.35 -10.43
C PHE A 155 8.68 -11.54 -9.51
N SER A 156 9.63 -12.47 -9.52
CA SER A 156 9.79 -13.39 -8.41
C SER A 156 10.10 -12.58 -7.13
N LEU A 157 9.75 -13.09 -5.96
CA LEU A 157 10.05 -12.41 -4.69
C LEU A 157 11.54 -12.08 -4.55
N LYS A 158 12.41 -12.99 -5.00
CA LYS A 158 13.87 -12.79 -4.95
C LYS A 158 14.34 -11.62 -5.82
N GLU A 159 13.78 -11.47 -7.01
CA GLU A 159 14.08 -10.35 -7.91
C GLU A 159 13.49 -9.03 -7.40
N ALA A 160 12.26 -9.04 -6.90
CA ALA A 160 11.61 -7.89 -6.30
C ALA A 160 12.46 -7.31 -5.16
N LEU A 161 12.95 -8.16 -4.25
CA LEU A 161 13.81 -7.75 -3.13
C LEU A 161 15.15 -7.13 -3.57
N LYS A 162 15.66 -7.48 -4.74
CA LYS A 162 16.86 -6.86 -5.32
C LYS A 162 16.56 -5.49 -5.96
N ARG A 163 15.33 -5.28 -6.42
CA ARG A 163 14.90 -4.06 -7.13
C ARG A 163 14.46 -2.95 -6.18
N ILE A 164 13.74 -3.30 -5.11
CA ILE A 164 13.23 -2.34 -4.13
C ILE A 164 14.39 -1.75 -3.34
N ARG A 165 14.62 -0.44 -3.45
CA ARG A 165 15.68 0.27 -2.75
C ARG A 165 15.22 0.85 -1.41
N ILE A 166 13.95 1.26 -1.30
CA ILE A 166 13.38 1.80 -0.06
C ILE A 166 13.36 0.71 1.01
N PRO A 167 14.13 0.87 2.12
CA PRO A 167 14.37 -0.22 3.07
C PRO A 167 13.11 -0.75 3.75
N VAL A 168 12.17 0.14 4.11
CA VAL A 168 10.93 -0.26 4.79
C VAL A 168 10.02 -1.06 3.85
N TYR A 169 9.98 -0.73 2.56
CA TYR A 169 9.21 -1.50 1.57
C TYR A 169 9.84 -2.85 1.31
N ARG A 170 11.16 -2.90 1.16
CA ARG A 170 11.89 -4.17 1.01
C ARG A 170 11.67 -5.10 2.20
N LYS A 171 11.74 -4.57 3.44
CA LYS A 171 11.43 -5.34 4.66
C LYS A 171 9.99 -5.85 4.67
N THR A 172 9.04 -5.06 4.19
CA THR A 172 7.64 -5.48 4.10
C THR A 172 7.49 -6.63 3.10
N ILE A 173 8.00 -6.49 1.88
CA ILE A 173 7.93 -7.56 0.85
C ILE A 173 8.68 -8.82 1.29
N GLN A 174 9.76 -8.70 2.04
CA GLN A 174 10.51 -9.85 2.57
C GLN A 174 9.64 -10.77 3.45
N LYS A 175 8.61 -10.23 4.11
CA LYS A 175 7.65 -11.02 4.92
C LYS A 175 6.80 -11.98 4.09
N LEU A 176 6.74 -11.82 2.75
CA LEU A 176 6.08 -12.76 1.84
C LEU A 176 6.88 -14.03 1.55
N LEU A 177 8.12 -14.13 2.05
CA LEU A 177 8.95 -15.32 1.85
C LEU A 177 8.54 -16.50 2.76
N PHE A 178 7.78 -16.23 3.82
CA PHE A 178 7.40 -17.21 4.87
C PHE A 178 5.93 -17.59 4.81
#